data_55b5f74f7bac55a400eede95de07ba24
#
_entry.id   55b5f74f7bac55a400eede95de07ba24
#
_cell.length_a   1.000
_cell.length_b   1.000
_cell.length_c   1.000
_cell.angle_alpha   90.00
_cell.angle_beta   90.00
_cell.angle_gamma   90.00
#
_symmetry.space_group_name_H-M   'P 1'
#
loop_
_entity.id
_entity.type
_entity.pdbx_description
1 polymer ?
#
loop_
_entity_poly.entity_id
_entity_poly.type
_entity_poly.pdbx_seq_one_letter_code
_entity_poly.pdbx_strand_id
1 'polypeptide(L)'
;MKVILTMAISANGMIATKDGSEDFLSHDNWERFVNLANRIGCFIWGRKTYDAVSKWEGDFLDDVKGLKKVVISHSPAKLVEGFISANSPEDALKKLEANGFNQAIITGGAAINSEFAKRDLIDEVIFDVNPSILGEGIPVFSPTDFLTNLELVSSEKIAGDIVELRYKVTR
;
A
#
# COMPACT_ATOMS: atom_id res chain seq x y z
N MET A 1 -4.56 -15.97 5.07
CA MET A 1 -3.70 -15.27 4.08
C MET A 1 -2.76 -14.35 4.81
N LYS A 2 -1.49 -14.27 4.43
CA LYS A 2 -0.53 -13.30 4.99
C LYS A 2 -0.69 -11.94 4.29
N VAL A 3 -0.84 -10.87 5.06
CA VAL A 3 -1.02 -9.50 4.55
C VAL A 3 0.19 -8.65 4.86
N ILE A 4 0.76 -8.04 3.83
CA ILE A 4 1.94 -7.17 3.91
C ILE A 4 1.52 -5.75 3.57
N LEU A 5 1.56 -4.84 4.53
CA LEU A 5 1.45 -3.41 4.26
C LEU A 5 2.80 -2.89 3.77
N THR A 6 2.87 -2.32 2.58
CA THR A 6 4.07 -1.63 2.09
C THR A 6 3.72 -0.21 1.68
N MET A 7 4.47 0.76 2.20
CA MET A 7 4.25 2.18 1.92
C MET A 7 5.56 2.96 1.87
N ALA A 8 5.69 3.80 0.85
CA ALA A 8 6.66 4.89 0.88
C ALA A 8 6.07 6.04 1.71
N ILE A 9 6.85 6.55 2.66
CA ILE A 9 6.42 7.60 3.57
C ILE A 9 7.50 8.67 3.74
N SER A 10 7.11 9.88 4.12
CA SER A 10 8.02 10.89 4.64
C SER A 10 8.57 10.48 6.02
N ALA A 11 9.63 11.14 6.48
CA ALA A 11 10.22 10.87 7.80
C ALA A 11 9.24 11.10 8.97
N ASN A 12 8.18 11.88 8.75
CA ASN A 12 7.11 12.10 9.73
C ASN A 12 5.79 11.38 9.39
N GLY A 13 5.84 10.35 8.53
CA GLY A 13 4.73 9.41 8.33
C GLY A 13 3.64 9.84 7.35
N MET A 14 3.92 10.76 6.42
CA MET A 14 2.98 11.17 5.38
C MET A 14 3.19 10.37 4.11
N ILE A 15 2.12 10.04 3.40
CA ILE A 15 2.15 9.34 2.10
C ILE A 15 1.97 10.29 0.91
N ALA A 16 1.41 11.48 1.14
CA ALA A 16 1.22 12.50 0.13
C ALA A 16 1.12 13.87 0.80
N THR A 17 1.29 14.94 0.04
CA THR A 17 0.94 16.30 0.44
C THR A 17 -0.57 16.46 0.61
N LYS A 18 -1.03 17.59 1.14
CA LYS A 18 -2.46 17.85 1.38
C LYS A 18 -3.32 17.77 0.12
N ASP A 19 -2.77 18.16 -1.02
CA ASP A 19 -3.41 18.09 -2.34
C ASP A 19 -3.26 16.73 -3.05
N GLY A 20 -2.56 15.79 -2.41
CA GLY A 20 -2.39 14.42 -2.90
C GLY A 20 -1.16 14.21 -3.77
N SER A 21 -0.26 15.20 -3.91
CA SER A 21 1.01 15.01 -4.62
C SER A 21 1.95 14.11 -3.83
N GLU A 22 2.67 13.25 -4.57
CA GLU A 22 3.71 12.35 -4.09
C GLU A 22 5.11 12.75 -4.60
N ASP A 23 5.29 14.00 -5.06
CA ASP A 23 6.52 14.49 -5.72
C ASP A 23 7.76 14.45 -4.79
N PHE A 24 7.58 14.32 -3.48
CA PHE A 24 8.68 14.13 -2.53
C PHE A 24 9.24 12.70 -2.50
N LEU A 25 8.55 11.74 -3.13
CA LEU A 25 8.99 10.35 -3.26
C LEU A 25 9.89 10.20 -4.49
N SER A 26 10.91 9.35 -4.38
CA SER A 26 11.72 9.00 -5.54
C SER A 26 11.06 7.88 -6.37
N HIS A 27 11.48 7.77 -7.64
CA HIS A 27 11.04 6.68 -8.51
C HIS A 27 11.43 5.28 -7.97
N ASP A 28 12.52 5.20 -7.18
CA ASP A 28 12.94 3.96 -6.53
C ASP A 28 11.82 3.33 -5.68
N ASN A 29 10.96 4.16 -5.05
CA ASN A 29 9.83 3.65 -4.27
C ASN A 29 8.83 2.87 -5.14
N TRP A 30 8.56 3.36 -6.37
CA TRP A 30 7.69 2.67 -7.31
C TRP A 30 8.31 1.34 -7.78
N GLU A 31 9.58 1.36 -8.18
CA GLU A 31 10.28 0.14 -8.61
C GLU A 31 10.31 -0.92 -7.51
N ARG A 32 10.51 -0.51 -6.26
CA ARG A 32 10.48 -1.42 -5.12
C ARG A 32 9.11 -2.04 -4.89
N PHE A 33 8.05 -1.23 -4.97
CA PHE A 33 6.68 -1.73 -4.93
C PHE A 33 6.43 -2.73 -6.05
N VAL A 34 6.78 -2.40 -7.30
CA VAL A 34 6.61 -3.27 -8.47
C VAL A 34 7.37 -4.59 -8.30
N ASN A 35 8.61 -4.54 -7.81
CA ASN A 35 9.40 -5.75 -7.54
C ASN A 35 8.75 -6.64 -6.47
N LEU A 36 8.25 -6.05 -5.38
CA LEU A 36 7.53 -6.80 -4.35
C LEU A 36 6.22 -7.37 -4.89
N ALA A 37 5.45 -6.57 -5.63
CA ALA A 37 4.18 -6.97 -6.22
C ALA A 37 4.34 -8.13 -7.22
N ASN A 38 5.36 -8.08 -8.08
CA ASN A 38 5.67 -9.17 -9.01
C ASN A 38 6.05 -10.47 -8.28
N ARG A 39 6.76 -10.38 -7.16
CA ARG A 39 7.13 -11.54 -6.35
C ARG A 39 5.92 -12.18 -5.64
N ILE A 40 4.97 -11.38 -5.17
CA ILE A 40 3.76 -11.84 -4.48
C ILE A 40 2.66 -12.24 -5.48
N GLY A 41 2.57 -11.55 -6.61
CA GLY A 41 1.61 -11.81 -7.68
C GLY A 41 0.28 -11.04 -7.54
N CYS A 42 0.03 -10.34 -6.44
CA CYS A 42 -1.20 -9.60 -6.23
C CYS A 42 -1.03 -8.43 -5.25
N PHE A 43 -1.95 -7.45 -5.36
CA PHE A 43 -2.03 -6.35 -4.41
C PHE A 43 -3.45 -5.75 -4.32
N ILE A 44 -3.65 -4.94 -3.28
CA ILE A 44 -4.92 -4.29 -2.96
C ILE A 44 -4.69 -2.78 -2.83
N TRP A 45 -5.50 -2.00 -3.53
CA TRP A 45 -5.60 -0.55 -3.39
C TRP A 45 -6.98 -0.12 -2.88
N GLY A 46 -7.01 1.01 -2.20
CA GLY A 46 -8.23 1.77 -2.01
C GLY A 46 -8.60 2.53 -3.30
N ARG A 47 -9.87 2.90 -3.42
CA ARG A 47 -10.40 3.61 -4.58
C ARG A 47 -9.64 4.90 -4.90
N LYS A 48 -9.31 5.72 -3.89
CA LYS A 48 -8.59 6.98 -4.11
C LYS A 48 -7.19 6.77 -4.69
N THR A 49 -6.48 5.75 -4.23
CA THR A 49 -5.17 5.37 -4.78
C THR A 49 -5.28 4.90 -6.22
N TYR A 50 -6.24 4.04 -6.52
CA TYR A 50 -6.52 3.61 -7.89
C TYR A 50 -6.82 4.80 -8.81
N ASP A 51 -7.68 5.72 -8.38
CA ASP A 51 -8.06 6.91 -9.17
C ASP A 51 -6.86 7.86 -9.37
N ALA A 52 -5.96 7.96 -8.39
CA ALA A 52 -4.74 8.77 -8.48
C ALA A 52 -3.75 8.16 -9.48
N VAL A 53 -3.36 6.90 -9.29
CA VAL A 53 -2.38 6.21 -10.15
C VAL A 53 -2.88 6.10 -11.59
N SER A 54 -4.18 5.91 -11.79
CA SER A 54 -4.78 5.84 -13.13
C SER A 54 -4.68 7.16 -13.92
N LYS A 55 -4.33 8.27 -13.27
CA LYS A 55 -4.17 9.60 -13.88
C LYS A 55 -2.72 10.01 -14.02
N TRP A 56 -1.78 9.24 -13.48
CA TRP A 56 -0.36 9.56 -13.61
C TRP A 56 0.07 9.47 -15.07
N GLU A 57 0.91 10.40 -15.48
CA GLU A 57 1.56 10.35 -16.78
C GLU A 57 2.62 9.25 -16.80
N GLY A 58 2.58 8.38 -17.83
CA GLY A 58 3.50 7.25 -17.98
C GLY A 58 2.78 5.89 -17.91
N ASP A 59 3.57 4.84 -18.03
CA ASP A 59 3.08 3.46 -18.18
C ASP A 59 3.05 2.69 -16.82
N PHE A 60 2.81 3.39 -15.72
CA PHE A 60 2.83 2.81 -14.36
C PHE A 60 1.94 1.57 -14.21
N LEU A 61 0.77 1.55 -14.84
CA LEU A 61 -0.11 0.38 -14.78
C LEU A 61 0.42 -0.79 -15.61
N ASP A 62 1.25 -0.54 -16.62
CA ASP A 62 1.88 -1.60 -17.42
C ASP A 62 2.94 -2.35 -16.61
N ASP A 63 3.62 -1.70 -15.68
CA ASP A 63 4.61 -2.34 -14.79
C ASP A 63 3.99 -3.44 -13.92
N VAL A 64 2.70 -3.34 -13.66
CA VAL A 64 1.91 -4.30 -12.87
C VAL A 64 0.88 -5.08 -13.70
N LYS A 65 1.02 -5.05 -15.03
CA LYS A 65 0.17 -5.76 -15.96
C LYS A 65 0.27 -7.26 -15.76
N GLY A 66 -0.64 -8.03 -15.57
CA GLY A 66 -0.57 -9.48 -15.32
C GLY A 66 -0.65 -9.86 -13.84
N LEU A 67 -0.52 -8.89 -12.93
CA LEU A 67 -0.78 -9.13 -11.52
C LEU A 67 -2.28 -9.14 -11.23
N LYS A 68 -2.68 -9.86 -10.18
CA LYS A 68 -4.05 -9.79 -9.66
C LYS A 68 -4.20 -8.54 -8.81
N LYS A 69 -5.08 -7.65 -9.23
CA LYS A 69 -5.25 -6.32 -8.62
C LYS A 69 -6.66 -6.17 -8.07
N VAL A 70 -6.78 -5.79 -6.81
CA VAL A 70 -8.07 -5.57 -6.15
C VAL A 70 -8.21 -4.11 -5.76
N VAL A 71 -9.37 -3.52 -6.05
CA VAL A 71 -9.73 -2.19 -5.56
C VAL A 71 -10.88 -2.30 -4.57
N ILE A 72 -10.65 -1.83 -3.35
CA ILE A 72 -11.72 -1.72 -2.35
C ILE A 72 -12.47 -0.40 -2.55
N SER A 73 -13.78 -0.51 -2.80
CA SER A 73 -14.67 0.63 -3.01
C SER A 73 -16.07 0.32 -2.53
N HIS A 74 -16.70 1.28 -1.84
CA HIS A 74 -18.10 1.18 -1.42
C HIS A 74 -19.10 1.56 -2.52
N SER A 75 -18.63 2.09 -3.65
CA SER A 75 -19.45 2.46 -4.80
C SER A 75 -19.01 1.68 -6.03
N PRO A 76 -19.95 1.39 -6.96
CA PRO A 76 -19.58 0.79 -8.23
C PRO A 76 -18.49 1.59 -8.93
N ALA A 77 -17.46 0.92 -9.41
CA ALA A 77 -16.36 1.53 -10.14
C ALA A 77 -16.21 0.88 -11.49
N LYS A 78 -16.06 1.71 -12.52
CA LYS A 78 -15.59 1.21 -13.82
C LYS A 78 -14.07 1.08 -13.69
N LEU A 79 -13.59 -0.13 -13.49
CA LEU A 79 -12.17 -0.43 -13.37
C LEU A 79 -11.60 -0.79 -14.74
N VAL A 80 -10.31 -0.47 -14.95
CA VAL A 80 -9.60 -0.95 -16.14
C VAL A 80 -9.39 -2.46 -16.06
N GLU A 81 -9.15 -3.08 -17.21
CA GLU A 81 -8.92 -4.53 -17.29
C GLU A 81 -7.84 -5.01 -16.34
N GLY A 82 -8.05 -6.15 -15.72
CA GLY A 82 -7.14 -6.76 -14.73
C GLY A 82 -7.38 -6.34 -13.29
N PHE A 83 -8.21 -5.32 -13.03
CA PHE A 83 -8.65 -4.97 -11.70
C PHE A 83 -10.01 -5.60 -11.38
N ILE A 84 -10.15 -6.09 -10.14
CA ILE A 84 -11.43 -6.55 -9.59
C ILE A 84 -11.83 -5.70 -8.39
N SER A 85 -13.12 -5.48 -8.22
CA SER A 85 -13.66 -4.73 -7.08
C SER A 85 -13.86 -5.62 -5.86
N ALA A 86 -13.69 -5.03 -4.68
CA ALA A 86 -14.11 -5.58 -3.41
C ALA A 86 -14.81 -4.49 -2.59
N ASN A 87 -15.66 -4.88 -1.64
CA ASN A 87 -16.40 -3.93 -0.81
C ASN A 87 -15.83 -3.80 0.62
N SER A 88 -14.93 -4.69 1.01
CA SER A 88 -14.25 -4.68 2.31
C SER A 88 -12.87 -5.33 2.23
N PRO A 89 -12.00 -5.15 3.27
CA PRO A 89 -10.77 -5.90 3.40
C PRO A 89 -10.95 -7.41 3.30
N GLU A 90 -11.91 -7.97 4.01
CA GLU A 90 -12.18 -9.41 4.06
C GLU A 90 -12.65 -9.93 2.70
N ASP A 91 -13.50 -9.17 1.98
CA ASP A 91 -13.93 -9.52 0.63
C ASP A 91 -12.75 -9.53 -0.35
N ALA A 92 -11.85 -8.56 -0.23
CA ALA A 92 -10.63 -8.51 -1.04
C ALA A 92 -9.74 -9.74 -0.81
N LEU A 93 -9.47 -10.07 0.46
CA LEU A 93 -8.66 -11.23 0.82
C LEU A 93 -9.30 -12.53 0.37
N LYS A 94 -10.60 -12.71 0.58
CA LYS A 94 -11.36 -13.89 0.12
C LYS A 94 -11.28 -14.07 -1.39
N LYS A 95 -11.37 -12.99 -2.17
CA LYS A 95 -11.24 -13.04 -3.64
C LYS A 95 -9.83 -13.44 -4.08
N LEU A 96 -8.80 -12.97 -3.38
CA LEU A 96 -7.43 -13.36 -3.67
C LEU A 96 -7.16 -14.83 -3.28
N GLU A 97 -7.63 -15.28 -2.12
CA GLU A 97 -7.55 -16.70 -1.71
C GLU A 97 -8.23 -17.63 -2.70
N ALA A 98 -9.42 -17.26 -3.19
CA ALA A 98 -10.13 -18.02 -4.22
C ALA A 98 -9.38 -18.09 -5.56
N ASN A 99 -8.44 -17.19 -5.80
CA ASN A 99 -7.52 -17.20 -6.94
C ASN A 99 -6.17 -17.88 -6.64
N GLY A 100 -6.02 -18.55 -5.49
CA GLY A 100 -4.85 -19.35 -5.13
C GLY A 100 -3.72 -18.56 -4.45
N PHE A 101 -3.92 -17.31 -4.08
CA PHE A 101 -2.91 -16.52 -3.37
C PHE A 101 -2.95 -16.83 -1.86
N ASN A 102 -1.78 -16.96 -1.26
CA ASN A 102 -1.60 -17.15 0.19
C ASN A 102 -1.00 -15.90 0.87
N GLN A 103 -0.59 -14.92 0.08
CA GLN A 103 -0.10 -13.62 0.53
C GLN A 103 -0.76 -12.51 -0.30
N ALA A 104 -0.88 -11.32 0.28
CA ALA A 104 -1.35 -10.13 -0.42
C ALA A 104 -0.59 -8.88 0.06
N ILE A 105 -0.37 -7.94 -0.84
CA ILE A 105 0.13 -6.60 -0.52
C ILE A 105 -1.06 -5.67 -0.36
N ILE A 106 -1.04 -4.83 0.67
CA ILE A 106 -1.83 -3.59 0.71
C ILE A 106 -0.88 -2.40 0.59
N THR A 107 -1.23 -1.44 -0.23
CA THR A 107 -0.41 -0.26 -0.47
C THR A 107 -1.28 0.98 -0.68
N GLY A 108 -2.05 1.24 0.33
CA GLY A 108 -2.81 2.49 0.46
C GLY A 108 -4.19 2.54 -0.20
N GLY A 109 -4.81 3.72 -0.09
CA GLY A 109 -4.40 4.88 0.71
C GLY A 109 -4.69 4.75 2.20
N ALA A 110 -4.51 5.86 2.89
CA ALA A 110 -4.62 5.94 4.35
C ALA A 110 -5.86 5.26 4.94
N ALA A 111 -7.02 5.45 4.35
CA ALA A 111 -8.27 4.85 4.82
C ALA A 111 -8.23 3.31 4.76
N ILE A 112 -7.70 2.75 3.68
CA ILE A 112 -7.59 1.29 3.54
C ILE A 112 -6.55 0.74 4.52
N ASN A 113 -5.41 1.40 4.69
CA ASN A 113 -4.41 1.00 5.67
C ASN A 113 -5.03 0.94 7.08
N SER A 114 -5.82 1.96 7.46
CA SER A 114 -6.51 1.99 8.75
C SER A 114 -7.56 0.90 8.89
N GLU A 115 -8.32 0.60 7.83
CA GLU A 115 -9.33 -0.45 7.86
C GLU A 115 -8.72 -1.84 8.05
N PHE A 116 -7.56 -2.11 7.45
CA PHE A 116 -6.82 -3.35 7.68
C PHE A 116 -6.22 -3.40 9.09
N ALA A 117 -5.60 -2.31 9.55
CA ALA A 117 -5.03 -2.23 10.91
C ALA A 117 -6.10 -2.41 12.00
N LYS A 118 -7.22 -1.71 11.89
CA LYS A 118 -8.34 -1.78 12.84
C LYS A 118 -8.97 -3.18 12.96
N ARG A 119 -8.83 -4.01 11.93
CA ARG A 119 -9.34 -5.39 11.89
C ARG A 119 -8.28 -6.45 12.19
N ASP A 120 -7.09 -6.05 12.64
CA ASP A 120 -5.96 -6.95 12.88
C ASP A 120 -5.60 -7.85 11.69
N LEU A 121 -5.75 -7.31 10.47
CA LEU A 121 -5.52 -8.06 9.23
C LEU A 121 -4.10 -7.90 8.67
N ILE A 122 -3.25 -7.07 9.27
CA ILE A 122 -1.86 -6.86 8.83
C ILE A 122 -0.94 -7.81 9.58
N ASP A 123 -0.07 -8.51 8.86
CA ASP A 123 0.93 -9.42 9.44
C ASP A 123 2.35 -8.84 9.40
N GLU A 124 2.66 -8.10 8.35
CA GLU A 124 3.96 -7.41 8.18
C GLU A 124 3.76 -5.98 7.70
N VAL A 125 4.68 -5.12 8.11
CA VAL A 125 4.74 -3.72 7.67
C VAL A 125 6.12 -3.44 7.08
N ILE A 126 6.14 -2.83 5.90
CA ILE A 126 7.35 -2.36 5.23
C ILE A 126 7.16 -0.86 4.97
N PHE A 127 7.99 -0.02 5.58
CA PHE A 127 8.05 1.40 5.30
C PHE A 127 9.35 1.76 4.61
N ASP A 128 9.25 2.36 3.43
CA ASP A 128 10.36 3.05 2.77
C ASP A 128 10.31 4.52 3.20
N VAL A 129 11.13 4.86 4.20
CA VAL A 129 11.17 6.20 4.81
C VAL A 129 12.04 7.11 3.95
N ASN A 130 11.40 8.08 3.31
CA ASN A 130 12.06 9.07 2.46
C ASN A 130 12.56 10.25 3.29
N PRO A 131 13.68 10.89 2.89
CA PRO A 131 14.35 11.95 3.64
C PRO A 131 13.63 13.31 3.48
N SER A 132 12.33 13.35 3.81
CA SER A 132 11.47 14.52 3.70
C SER A 132 10.57 14.65 4.91
N ILE A 133 10.25 15.88 5.30
CA ILE A 133 9.27 16.19 6.34
C ILE A 133 8.19 17.07 5.71
N LEU A 134 6.93 16.69 5.85
CA LEU A 134 5.79 17.44 5.38
C LEU A 134 5.08 18.11 6.58
N GLY A 135 4.77 19.40 6.48
CA GLY A 135 4.02 20.11 7.52
C GLY A 135 2.56 19.67 7.56
N GLU A 136 1.88 19.74 6.43
CA GLU A 136 0.54 19.18 6.22
C GLU A 136 0.61 18.09 5.16
N GLY A 137 -0.16 17.03 5.33
CA GLY A 137 -0.18 15.94 4.37
C GLY A 137 -1.21 14.87 4.72
N ILE A 138 -1.26 13.86 3.88
CA ILE A 138 -2.08 12.66 4.09
C ILE A 138 -1.22 11.67 4.89
N PRO A 139 -1.61 11.32 6.11
CA PRO A 139 -0.85 10.37 6.92
C PRO A 139 -0.98 8.94 6.35
N VAL A 140 -0.03 8.06 6.69
CA VAL A 140 -0.05 6.64 6.27
C VAL A 140 -1.28 5.89 6.78
N PHE A 141 -1.83 6.30 7.91
CA PHE A 141 -3.11 5.84 8.44
C PHE A 141 -4.04 7.02 8.67
N SER A 142 -5.29 6.91 8.24
CA SER A 142 -6.33 7.88 8.61
C SER A 142 -6.56 7.84 10.11
N PRO A 143 -6.78 8.99 10.77
CA PRO A 143 -7.07 9.04 12.20
C PRO A 143 -8.29 8.16 12.53
N THR A 144 -8.06 7.13 13.34
CA THR A 144 -9.08 6.23 13.89
C THR A 144 -8.48 5.49 15.08
N ASP A 145 -9.32 4.88 15.89
CA ASP A 145 -8.88 4.17 17.08
C ASP A 145 -8.41 2.75 16.72
N PHE A 146 -7.12 2.50 16.86
CA PHE A 146 -6.48 1.18 16.84
C PHE A 146 -5.08 1.27 17.47
N LEU A 147 -4.57 0.15 17.93
CA LEU A 147 -3.18 -0.03 18.36
C LEU A 147 -2.66 -1.34 17.76
N THR A 148 -1.59 -1.26 17.00
CA THR A 148 -0.88 -2.43 16.46
C THR A 148 0.56 -2.42 16.97
N ASN A 149 0.95 -3.46 17.67
CA ASN A 149 2.32 -3.62 18.16
C ASN A 149 3.20 -4.24 17.08
N LEU A 150 4.42 -3.74 16.96
CA LEU A 150 5.37 -4.12 15.94
C LEU A 150 6.69 -4.59 16.55
N GLU A 151 7.25 -5.65 15.99
CA GLU A 151 8.61 -6.12 16.26
C GLU A 151 9.49 -5.79 15.06
N LEU A 152 10.60 -5.06 15.28
CA LEU A 152 11.53 -4.71 14.21
C LEU A 152 12.25 -5.97 13.71
N VAL A 153 12.15 -6.22 12.40
CA VAL A 153 12.84 -7.33 11.72
C VAL A 153 14.15 -6.84 11.11
N SER A 154 14.11 -5.73 10.38
CA SER A 154 15.32 -5.12 9.78
C SER A 154 15.15 -3.62 9.56
N SER A 155 16.28 -2.93 9.47
CA SER A 155 16.38 -1.55 9.03
C SER A 155 17.59 -1.42 8.11
N GLU A 156 17.36 -0.94 6.89
CA GLU A 156 18.40 -0.89 5.86
C GLU A 156 18.31 0.39 5.05
N LYS A 157 19.49 0.99 4.74
CA LYS A 157 19.56 2.04 3.72
C LYS A 157 19.49 1.36 2.34
N ILE A 158 18.50 1.73 1.53
CA ILE A 158 18.15 0.98 0.32
C ILE A 158 18.50 1.69 -0.98
N ALA A 159 18.22 2.98 -1.09
CA ALA A 159 18.53 3.78 -2.27
C ALA A 159 18.69 5.24 -1.85
N GLY A 160 19.75 5.91 -2.31
CA GLY A 160 20.01 7.28 -1.90
C GLY A 160 20.02 7.41 -0.38
N ASP A 161 19.10 8.22 0.18
CA ASP A 161 18.91 8.41 1.62
C ASP A 161 17.60 7.81 2.15
N ILE A 162 17.01 6.86 1.41
CA ILE A 162 15.81 6.14 1.81
C ILE A 162 16.20 4.99 2.75
N VAL A 163 15.45 4.82 3.84
CA VAL A 163 15.62 3.73 4.79
C VAL A 163 14.40 2.82 4.75
N GLU A 164 14.60 1.54 4.46
CA GLU A 164 13.56 0.53 4.63
C GLU A 164 13.49 0.09 6.09
N LEU A 165 12.29 0.11 6.66
CA LEU A 165 11.97 -0.47 7.96
C LEU A 165 11.01 -1.63 7.76
N ARG A 166 11.39 -2.83 8.22
CA ARG A 166 10.53 -4.01 8.20
C ARG A 166 10.12 -4.41 9.60
N TYR A 167 8.84 -4.63 9.77
CA TYR A 167 8.26 -5.04 11.04
C TYR A 167 7.36 -6.25 10.85
N LYS A 168 7.30 -7.08 11.88
CA LYS A 168 6.29 -8.09 12.07
C LYS A 168 5.25 -7.57 13.06
N VAL A 169 3.98 -7.80 12.78
CA VAL A 169 2.91 -7.51 13.73
C VAL A 169 2.93 -8.56 14.86
N THR A 170 2.91 -8.10 16.09
CA THR A 170 2.78 -8.95 17.28
C THR A 170 1.35 -8.85 17.82
N ARG A 171 0.71 -9.98 17.99
CA ARG A 171 -0.64 -10.13 18.58
C ARG A 171 -0.55 -10.72 19.97
#